data_f91f213fe05c8828f23205f479f9a8ce
#
_entry.id   f91f213fe05c8828f23205f479f9a8ce
#
_cell.length_a   1.000
_cell.length_b   1.000
_cell.length_c   1.000
_cell.angle_alpha   90.00
_cell.angle_beta   90.00
_cell.angle_gamma   90.00
#
_symmetry.space_group_name_H-M   'P 1'
#
loop_
_entity.id
_entity.type
_entity.pdbx_description
1 polymer ?
#
loop_
_entity_poly.entity_id
_entity_poly.type
_entity_poly.pdbx_seq_one_letter_code
_entity_poly.pdbx_strand_id
1 'polypeptide(L)'
;MNKGVRTLHPHRFVCVRVERLSAFLLSRFVFTSGVLTMTELLKSLLTRRTVLQAAAIGATGISPALRAVVYAQGSDAPEKKEVKIGFIPLTDCASIVMASVLGIDKKYGVTIVPSKEASWASIRDKVIAGENDFTHMLLGQAYGVHLGAGGAKKDMAVLMTLNHNGQAITLSKKLADKGAVDGPSLAKLMATDKREYTFAQTFPTGTHAMWLYYWLAANGINPMKDAKVITVPPPQMVANMRVGNMDGYCVGEPWNHRAIIDGIGITAQTTQDIWKDHPEKVLATTGDFAKKNPNTCRAVTAAILEAGKWIDASLSNKTKMAETIADKSYVNTSVDAINQRILGRYQNGLGKTWDDPNFMKFSGDGFVNFPYLSDGMWFLTQHKRWGLIKDHPDYLAVAKHISQIDIYKQAATAAKVSLPKDAMRSSKLMDGVVWDGKDPAKYADSFRIKA
;
A
#
# COMPACT_ATOMS: atom_id res chain seq x y z
N MET A 1 24.98 -38.02 -55.05
CA MET A 1 23.98 -38.02 -56.12
C MET A 1 22.85 -37.08 -55.71
N ASN A 2 22.79 -36.02 -56.46
CA ASN A 2 21.61 -35.19 -56.87
C ASN A 2 20.55 -34.80 -55.88
N LYS A 3 20.56 -33.49 -55.51
CA LYS A 3 19.85 -32.31 -56.11
C LYS A 3 18.36 -32.23 -55.76
N GLY A 4 17.98 -31.14 -55.16
CA GLY A 4 16.61 -30.68 -55.07
C GLY A 4 16.47 -29.37 -54.29
N VAL A 5 16.96 -28.29 -54.84
CA VAL A 5 16.66 -26.89 -54.39
C VAL A 5 15.25 -26.55 -54.82
N ARG A 6 14.39 -26.08 -53.93
CA ARG A 6 13.18 -25.37 -54.27
C ARG A 6 13.15 -24.03 -53.52
N THR A 7 13.23 -22.99 -54.31
CA THR A 7 13.02 -21.58 -53.99
C THR A 7 11.59 -21.32 -53.58
N LEU A 8 11.39 -20.59 -52.48
CA LEU A 8 10.11 -19.99 -52.07
C LEU A 8 10.12 -18.49 -52.31
N HIS A 9 9.12 -18.05 -53.04
CA HIS A 9 8.84 -16.65 -53.39
C HIS A 9 8.40 -15.82 -52.17
N PRO A 10 8.63 -14.47 -52.17
CA PRO A 10 8.30 -13.59 -51.07
C PRO A 10 6.83 -13.18 -51.07
N HIS A 11 6.20 -13.25 -49.94
CA HIS A 11 4.85 -12.70 -49.71
C HIS A 11 4.85 -11.17 -49.72
N ARG A 12 3.97 -10.64 -50.58
CA ARG A 12 3.67 -9.20 -50.75
C ARG A 12 3.11 -8.59 -49.46
N PHE A 13 3.74 -7.54 -49.02
CA PHE A 13 3.12 -6.57 -48.11
C PHE A 13 2.00 -5.82 -48.82
N VAL A 14 0.78 -5.90 -48.29
CA VAL A 14 -0.32 -5.05 -48.70
C VAL A 14 -0.20 -3.73 -47.92
N CYS A 15 0.29 -2.70 -48.64
CA CYS A 15 0.29 -1.33 -48.17
C CYS A 15 -1.14 -0.78 -48.37
N VAL A 16 -1.95 -0.66 -47.32
CA VAL A 16 -3.23 0.03 -47.36
C VAL A 16 -2.97 1.51 -47.27
N ARG A 17 -3.18 2.17 -48.39
CA ARG A 17 -3.02 3.62 -48.62
C ARG A 17 -4.11 4.37 -47.88
N VAL A 18 -3.75 5.11 -46.82
CA VAL A 18 -4.62 6.09 -46.15
C VAL A 18 -4.53 7.41 -46.94
N GLU A 19 -5.20 7.44 -48.05
CA GLU A 19 -5.41 8.67 -48.83
C GLU A 19 -6.91 8.82 -49.10
N ARG A 20 -7.68 9.35 -48.18
CA ARG A 20 -9.00 9.96 -48.45
C ARG A 20 -9.64 10.62 -47.23
N LEU A 21 -8.91 11.37 -46.41
CA LEU A 21 -9.51 12.20 -45.36
C LEU A 21 -8.94 13.64 -45.27
N SER A 22 -8.01 14.00 -46.14
CA SER A 22 -7.42 15.35 -46.15
C SER A 22 -8.04 16.35 -47.16
N ALA A 23 -8.95 15.90 -48.03
CA ALA A 23 -9.47 16.77 -49.11
C ALA A 23 -10.78 17.52 -48.75
N PHE A 24 -11.44 17.25 -47.63
CA PHE A 24 -12.73 17.87 -47.30
C PHE A 24 -12.66 19.02 -46.27
N LEU A 25 -11.50 19.24 -45.65
CA LEU A 25 -11.32 20.30 -44.65
C LEU A 25 -10.45 21.48 -45.10
N LEU A 26 -9.97 21.49 -46.36
CA LEU A 26 -9.08 22.53 -46.89
C LEU A 26 -9.77 23.55 -47.80
N SER A 27 -11.08 23.54 -48.01
CA SER A 27 -11.72 24.42 -48.98
C SER A 27 -12.42 25.65 -48.41
N ARG A 28 -12.29 25.99 -47.16
CA ARG A 28 -12.88 27.24 -46.62
C ARG A 28 -12.04 27.83 -45.49
N PHE A 29 -10.86 28.34 -45.77
CA PHE A 29 -10.25 29.42 -44.96
C PHE A 29 -9.05 29.98 -45.71
N VAL A 30 -9.33 30.88 -46.66
CA VAL A 30 -8.35 31.86 -47.11
C VAL A 30 -8.60 33.09 -46.26
N PHE A 31 -7.66 33.40 -45.35
CA PHE A 31 -7.55 34.72 -44.76
C PHE A 31 -6.08 35.17 -44.75
N THR A 32 -5.93 36.40 -45.12
CA THR A 32 -4.74 37.19 -45.35
C THR A 32 -3.75 37.22 -44.20
N SER A 33 -2.46 37.07 -44.58
CA SER A 33 -1.24 37.47 -43.87
C SER A 33 -0.99 36.97 -42.45
N GLY A 34 -0.18 35.91 -42.36
CA GLY A 34 0.46 35.45 -41.14
C GLY A 34 0.56 33.92 -41.08
N VAL A 35 1.73 33.37 -41.44
CA VAL A 35 1.97 31.92 -41.30
C VAL A 35 2.11 31.58 -39.82
N LEU A 36 1.04 31.18 -39.18
CA LEU A 36 1.08 30.57 -37.84
C LEU A 36 1.59 29.13 -37.98
N THR A 37 2.61 28.80 -37.23
CA THR A 37 3.14 27.44 -37.19
C THR A 37 2.09 26.46 -36.62
N MET A 38 2.12 25.19 -37.06
CA MET A 38 1.24 24.11 -36.59
C MET A 38 1.17 24.03 -35.06
N THR A 39 2.22 24.46 -34.39
CA THR A 39 2.35 24.48 -32.90
C THR A 39 1.51 25.59 -32.27
N GLU A 40 1.32 26.70 -32.94
CA GLU A 40 0.50 27.81 -32.44
C GLU A 40 -0.99 27.60 -32.69
N LEU A 41 -1.33 26.94 -33.80
CA LEU A 41 -2.71 26.50 -34.08
C LEU A 41 -3.18 25.46 -33.00
N LEU A 42 -2.34 24.54 -32.61
CA LEU A 42 -2.61 23.58 -31.56
C LEU A 42 -2.74 24.27 -30.18
N LYS A 43 -1.97 25.30 -29.89
CA LYS A 43 -2.08 26.07 -28.64
C LYS A 43 -3.38 26.87 -28.55
N SER A 44 -3.86 27.42 -29.66
CA SER A 44 -5.11 28.21 -29.70
C SER A 44 -6.36 27.34 -29.61
N LEU A 45 -6.30 26.07 -30.03
CA LEU A 45 -7.40 25.12 -29.99
C LEU A 45 -7.58 24.48 -28.61
N LEU A 46 -6.64 24.63 -27.68
CA LEU A 46 -6.63 24.01 -26.33
C LEU A 46 -6.97 25.01 -25.21
N THR A 47 -7.84 26.00 -25.45
CA THR A 47 -8.36 26.82 -24.36
C THR A 47 -9.34 26.02 -23.50
N ARG A 48 -9.38 26.30 -22.17
CA ARG A 48 -10.30 25.67 -21.20
C ARG A 48 -11.72 25.55 -21.72
N ARG A 49 -12.19 26.52 -22.52
CA ARG A 49 -13.55 26.56 -23.08
C ARG A 49 -13.76 25.50 -24.15
N THR A 50 -12.77 25.22 -24.99
CA THR A 50 -12.85 24.21 -26.06
C THR A 50 -12.78 22.79 -25.51
N VAL A 51 -11.97 22.56 -24.44
CA VAL A 51 -11.89 21.27 -23.75
C VAL A 51 -13.17 20.98 -22.97
N LEU A 52 -13.78 21.99 -22.34
CA LEU A 52 -15.07 21.84 -21.64
C LEU A 52 -16.24 21.65 -22.59
N GLN A 53 -16.21 22.27 -23.78
CA GLN A 53 -17.23 22.05 -24.81
C GLN A 53 -17.10 20.67 -25.48
N ALA A 54 -15.88 20.17 -25.68
CA ALA A 54 -15.64 18.81 -26.17
C ALA A 54 -16.05 17.74 -25.12
N ALA A 55 -15.88 18.03 -23.82
CA ALA A 55 -16.31 17.14 -22.73
C ALA A 55 -17.85 17.06 -22.59
N ALA A 56 -18.58 18.10 -23.01
CA ALA A 56 -20.06 18.13 -22.99
C ALA A 56 -20.70 17.33 -24.14
N ILE A 57 -19.97 17.00 -25.21
CA ILE A 57 -20.51 16.36 -26.43
C ILE A 57 -20.14 14.86 -26.52
N GLY A 58 -19.36 14.29 -25.62
CA GLY A 58 -18.91 12.90 -25.75
C GLY A 58 -18.56 12.19 -24.45
N ALA A 59 -19.54 11.84 -23.67
CA ALA A 59 -19.32 11.00 -22.46
C ALA A 59 -18.91 9.54 -22.75
N THR A 60 -18.63 9.16 -24.01
CA THR A 60 -18.43 7.75 -24.40
C THR A 60 -17.17 7.46 -25.22
N GLY A 61 -16.12 8.29 -25.21
CA GLY A 61 -15.00 7.92 -26.08
C GLY A 61 -13.72 8.74 -26.07
N ILE A 62 -13.31 9.29 -24.94
CA ILE A 62 -11.95 9.87 -24.89
C ILE A 62 -10.94 8.73 -24.87
N SER A 63 -10.15 8.59 -25.96
CA SER A 63 -9.12 7.55 -26.05
C SER A 63 -8.10 7.67 -24.91
N PRO A 64 -7.46 6.56 -24.48
CA PRO A 64 -6.41 6.60 -23.46
C PRO A 64 -5.28 7.59 -23.78
N ALA A 65 -4.95 7.76 -25.07
CA ALA A 65 -3.96 8.69 -25.54
C ALA A 65 -4.36 10.16 -25.30
N LEU A 66 -5.65 10.52 -25.49
CA LEU A 66 -6.12 11.89 -25.24
C LEU A 66 -6.13 12.21 -23.74
N ARG A 67 -6.40 11.24 -22.88
CA ARG A 67 -6.30 11.37 -21.42
C ARG A 67 -4.86 11.60 -20.98
N ALA A 68 -3.90 10.84 -21.52
CA ALA A 68 -2.49 11.03 -21.25
C ALA A 68 -2.02 12.44 -21.62
N VAL A 69 -2.51 13.01 -22.73
CA VAL A 69 -2.19 14.38 -23.16
C VAL A 69 -2.77 15.43 -22.19
N VAL A 70 -4.00 15.24 -21.70
CA VAL A 70 -4.61 16.18 -20.74
C VAL A 70 -3.85 16.18 -19.41
N TYR A 71 -3.45 15.03 -18.90
CA TYR A 71 -2.64 14.92 -17.67
C TYR A 71 -1.19 15.38 -17.88
N ALA A 72 -0.62 15.26 -19.09
CA ALA A 72 0.77 15.59 -19.35
C ALA A 72 1.04 17.06 -19.68
N GLN A 73 0.04 17.85 -20.12
CA GLN A 73 0.23 19.19 -20.67
C GLN A 73 -0.81 20.24 -20.22
N GLY A 74 -1.86 19.87 -19.46
CA GLY A 74 -2.89 20.81 -18.99
C GLY A 74 -2.53 21.52 -17.67
N SER A 75 -3.43 22.38 -17.18
CA SER A 75 -3.32 23.00 -15.82
C SER A 75 -3.24 21.98 -14.68
N ASP A 76 -3.56 20.73 -14.96
CA ASP A 76 -3.56 19.59 -14.06
C ASP A 76 -2.33 18.68 -14.23
N ALA A 77 -1.33 19.12 -15.02
CA ALA A 77 -0.08 18.39 -15.24
C ALA A 77 0.68 18.24 -13.90
N PRO A 78 1.28 17.06 -13.66
CA PRO A 78 2.14 16.86 -12.50
C PRO A 78 3.28 17.86 -12.45
N GLU A 79 3.51 18.48 -11.30
CA GLU A 79 4.61 19.42 -11.08
C GLU A 79 5.97 18.71 -11.20
N LYS A 80 6.03 17.44 -10.74
CA LYS A 80 7.17 16.56 -10.87
C LYS A 80 6.75 15.31 -11.64
N LYS A 81 7.38 15.08 -12.81
CA LYS A 81 7.03 13.98 -13.71
C LYS A 81 7.66 12.65 -13.34
N GLU A 82 8.89 12.64 -12.83
CA GLU A 82 9.54 11.45 -12.31
C GLU A 82 9.56 11.51 -10.80
N VAL A 83 9.04 10.45 -10.15
CA VAL A 83 8.90 10.37 -8.71
C VAL A 83 9.50 9.09 -8.17
N LYS A 84 10.28 9.21 -7.11
CA LYS A 84 10.88 8.08 -6.42
C LYS A 84 10.02 7.67 -5.22
N ILE A 85 9.60 6.41 -5.19
CA ILE A 85 8.77 5.87 -4.11
C ILE A 85 9.56 4.79 -3.35
N GLY A 86 9.92 5.09 -2.11
CA GLY A 86 10.58 4.12 -1.22
C GLY A 86 9.63 2.99 -0.83
N PHE A 87 10.09 1.72 -0.84
CA PHE A 87 9.30 0.57 -0.39
C PHE A 87 10.15 -0.46 0.35
N ILE A 88 9.52 -1.21 1.25
CA ILE A 88 10.11 -2.36 1.93
C ILE A 88 9.72 -3.64 1.19
N PRO A 89 10.61 -4.66 1.11
CA PRO A 89 10.34 -5.95 0.49
C PRO A 89 9.25 -6.75 1.21
N LEU A 90 8.00 -6.46 0.88
CA LEU A 90 6.78 -7.04 1.40
C LEU A 90 5.76 -7.15 0.26
N THR A 91 4.81 -8.08 0.35
CA THR A 91 3.77 -8.26 -0.66
C THR A 91 2.95 -6.98 -0.90
N ASP A 92 2.78 -6.16 0.13
CA ASP A 92 1.99 -4.94 0.09
C ASP A 92 2.63 -3.77 -0.69
N CYS A 93 3.88 -3.90 -1.18
CA CYS A 93 4.45 -2.98 -2.15
C CYS A 93 3.85 -3.15 -3.57
N ALA A 94 3.05 -4.19 -3.78
CA ALA A 94 2.61 -4.64 -5.09
C ALA A 94 1.92 -3.57 -5.94
N SER A 95 1.03 -2.76 -5.37
CA SER A 95 0.32 -1.74 -6.16
C SER A 95 1.26 -0.64 -6.68
N ILE A 96 2.30 -0.28 -5.93
CA ILE A 96 3.35 0.65 -6.36
C ILE A 96 4.17 0.06 -7.50
N VAL A 97 4.65 -1.18 -7.34
CA VAL A 97 5.45 -1.89 -8.34
C VAL A 97 4.65 -2.09 -9.62
N MET A 98 3.41 -2.58 -9.52
CA MET A 98 2.57 -2.86 -10.68
C MET A 98 2.14 -1.59 -11.41
N ALA A 99 1.98 -0.44 -10.72
CA ALA A 99 1.72 0.84 -11.37
C ALA A 99 2.84 1.22 -12.34
N SER A 100 4.10 0.98 -11.95
CA SER A 100 5.29 1.21 -12.78
C SER A 100 5.45 0.14 -13.88
N VAL A 101 5.45 -1.15 -13.50
CA VAL A 101 5.73 -2.27 -14.42
C VAL A 101 4.70 -2.38 -15.54
N LEU A 102 3.42 -2.11 -15.26
CA LEU A 102 2.35 -2.12 -16.27
C LEU A 102 2.25 -0.81 -17.04
N GLY A 103 3.07 0.20 -16.73
CA GLY A 103 3.01 1.51 -17.36
C GLY A 103 1.72 2.29 -17.06
N ILE A 104 1.01 1.95 -15.98
CA ILE A 104 -0.23 2.64 -15.58
C ILE A 104 0.08 4.09 -15.19
N ASP A 105 1.22 4.32 -14.55
CA ASP A 105 1.73 5.61 -14.15
C ASP A 105 1.82 6.62 -15.32
N LYS A 106 2.18 6.13 -16.50
CA LYS A 106 2.29 6.95 -17.73
C LYS A 106 0.96 7.55 -18.16
N LYS A 107 -0.16 6.87 -17.89
CA LYS A 107 -1.52 7.39 -18.19
C LYS A 107 -1.83 8.67 -17.41
N TYR A 108 -1.18 8.84 -16.26
CA TYR A 108 -1.35 9.98 -15.36
C TYR A 108 -0.24 11.01 -15.46
N GLY A 109 0.65 10.88 -16.47
CA GLY A 109 1.73 11.83 -16.78
C GLY A 109 2.89 11.75 -15.79
N VAL A 110 3.04 10.69 -15.02
CA VAL A 110 4.16 10.47 -14.09
C VAL A 110 4.95 9.21 -14.47
N THR A 111 6.19 9.18 -14.01
CA THR A 111 7.06 8.00 -14.02
C THR A 111 7.34 7.61 -12.58
N ILE A 112 6.83 6.48 -12.13
CA ILE A 112 7.10 5.93 -10.81
C ILE A 112 8.39 5.11 -10.87
N VAL A 113 9.36 5.47 -10.01
CA VAL A 113 10.62 4.74 -9.80
C VAL A 113 10.56 4.09 -8.41
N PRO A 114 10.25 2.78 -8.30
CA PRO A 114 10.26 2.08 -7.03
C PRO A 114 11.70 2.00 -6.48
N SER A 115 11.90 2.41 -5.22
CA SER A 115 13.19 2.39 -4.53
C SER A 115 13.15 1.44 -3.35
N LYS A 116 13.86 0.32 -3.46
CA LYS A 116 13.92 -0.70 -2.41
C LYS A 116 14.72 -0.20 -1.22
N GLU A 117 14.13 -0.27 -0.03
CA GLU A 117 14.72 0.20 1.21
C GLU A 117 14.96 -0.94 2.19
N ALA A 118 15.95 -0.77 3.06
CA ALA A 118 16.41 -1.82 3.98
C ALA A 118 15.55 -1.94 5.24
N SER A 119 14.95 -0.84 5.71
CA SER A 119 14.22 -0.78 6.97
C SER A 119 13.21 0.36 7.00
N TRP A 120 12.26 0.29 7.96
CA TRP A 120 11.29 1.36 8.19
C TRP A 120 11.91 2.65 8.71
N ALA A 121 13.07 2.58 9.36
CA ALA A 121 13.85 3.76 9.71
C ALA A 121 14.41 4.44 8.45
N SER A 122 15.01 3.66 7.53
CA SER A 122 15.48 4.19 6.24
C SER A 122 14.38 4.84 5.42
N ILE A 123 13.20 4.21 5.35
CA ILE A 123 12.00 4.76 4.67
C ILE A 123 11.65 6.14 5.23
N ARG A 124 11.54 6.25 6.56
CA ARG A 124 11.25 7.50 7.26
C ARG A 124 12.30 8.57 6.94
N ASP A 125 13.56 8.24 7.11
CA ASP A 125 14.65 9.21 7.01
C ASP A 125 14.78 9.75 5.59
N LYS A 126 14.65 8.88 4.58
CA LYS A 126 14.74 9.26 3.17
C LYS A 126 13.58 10.11 2.68
N VAL A 127 12.34 9.87 3.13
CA VAL A 127 11.21 10.74 2.77
C VAL A 127 11.31 12.10 3.47
N ILE A 128 11.78 12.13 4.71
CA ILE A 128 12.02 13.38 5.45
C ILE A 128 13.12 14.23 4.79
N ALA A 129 14.20 13.58 4.33
CA ALA A 129 15.31 14.21 3.63
C ALA A 129 14.99 14.62 2.19
N GLY A 130 13.87 14.12 1.61
CA GLY A 130 13.50 14.35 0.21
C GLY A 130 14.28 13.51 -0.79
N GLU A 131 14.99 12.46 -0.34
CA GLU A 131 15.64 11.48 -1.22
C GLU A 131 14.61 10.57 -1.91
N ASN A 132 13.50 10.29 -1.23
CA ASN A 132 12.29 9.71 -1.80
C ASN A 132 11.17 10.78 -1.78
N ASP A 133 10.44 10.91 -2.88
CA ASP A 133 9.30 11.83 -2.98
C ASP A 133 8.10 11.31 -2.22
N PHE A 134 7.90 10.01 -2.30
CA PHE A 134 6.85 9.27 -1.59
C PHE A 134 7.43 8.03 -0.94
N THR A 135 6.63 7.44 -0.08
CA THR A 135 7.01 6.21 0.59
C THR A 135 5.80 5.30 0.83
N HIS A 136 6.02 4.01 0.66
CA HIS A 136 5.27 2.94 1.26
C HIS A 136 5.56 2.96 2.77
N MET A 137 4.58 3.28 3.60
CA MET A 137 4.78 3.52 5.02
C MET A 137 3.76 2.77 5.87
N LEU A 138 4.14 2.40 7.09
CA LEU A 138 3.20 1.88 8.08
C LEU A 138 2.26 3.01 8.51
N LEU A 139 0.94 2.78 8.54
CA LEU A 139 -0.02 3.83 8.90
C LEU A 139 0.30 4.43 10.28
N GLY A 140 0.53 3.61 11.30
CA GLY A 140 0.92 4.09 12.64
C GLY A 140 2.24 4.87 12.63
N GLN A 141 3.21 4.49 11.78
CA GLN A 141 4.47 5.21 11.67
C GLN A 141 4.28 6.63 11.12
N ALA A 142 3.41 6.82 10.11
CA ALA A 142 3.14 8.15 9.58
C ALA A 142 2.61 9.10 10.67
N TYR A 143 1.69 8.63 11.50
CA TYR A 143 1.17 9.38 12.65
C TYR A 143 2.22 9.60 13.75
N GLY A 144 3.04 8.57 14.02
CA GLY A 144 4.14 8.66 14.99
C GLY A 144 5.17 9.72 14.58
N VAL A 145 5.59 9.75 13.31
CA VAL A 145 6.51 10.76 12.78
C VAL A 145 5.89 12.16 12.84
N HIS A 146 4.61 12.30 12.51
CA HIS A 146 3.93 13.59 12.58
C HIS A 146 3.94 14.19 14.01
N LEU A 147 3.74 13.35 15.02
CA LEU A 147 3.77 13.78 16.42
C LEU A 147 5.16 13.80 17.05
N GLY A 148 6.18 13.25 16.38
CA GLY A 148 7.54 13.11 16.93
C GLY A 148 7.68 11.94 17.90
N ALA A 149 6.77 10.96 17.87
CA ALA A 149 6.84 9.77 18.69
C ALA A 149 8.00 8.85 18.21
N GLY A 150 8.96 8.64 19.10
CA GLY A 150 10.08 7.74 18.81
C GLY A 150 11.12 8.27 17.83
N GLY A 151 11.27 9.60 17.67
CA GLY A 151 12.34 10.15 16.83
C GLY A 151 12.00 11.48 16.14
N ALA A 152 12.49 11.65 14.92
CA ALA A 152 12.32 12.89 14.15
C ALA A 152 10.84 13.24 13.94
N LYS A 153 10.49 14.49 14.20
CA LYS A 153 9.17 15.06 13.93
C LYS A 153 9.16 15.70 12.55
N LYS A 154 8.20 15.33 11.73
CA LYS A 154 7.98 15.94 10.42
C LYS A 154 6.49 15.97 10.11
N ASP A 155 6.02 17.08 9.55
CA ASP A 155 4.65 17.14 9.02
C ASP A 155 4.48 16.13 7.88
N MET A 156 3.52 15.20 8.05
CA MET A 156 3.29 14.08 7.14
C MET A 156 1.94 14.23 6.43
N ALA A 157 1.88 13.70 5.22
CA ALA A 157 0.67 13.61 4.41
C ALA A 157 0.45 12.15 3.99
N VAL A 158 -0.71 11.59 4.30
CA VAL A 158 -1.18 10.26 3.88
C VAL A 158 -2.17 10.44 2.74
N LEU A 159 -1.81 9.93 1.56
CA LEU A 159 -2.60 10.11 0.34
C LEU A 159 -3.65 9.00 0.16
N MET A 160 -3.33 7.78 0.55
CA MET A 160 -4.21 6.61 0.47
C MET A 160 -3.69 5.47 1.34
N THR A 161 -4.56 4.53 1.68
CA THR A 161 -4.19 3.20 2.17
C THR A 161 -3.85 2.31 0.98
N LEU A 162 -2.76 1.54 1.04
CA LEU A 162 -2.29 0.68 -0.06
C LEU A 162 -2.94 -0.70 -0.03
N ASN A 163 -3.22 -1.22 1.16
CA ASN A 163 -3.85 -2.52 1.35
C ASN A 163 -4.57 -2.63 2.69
N HIS A 164 -5.53 -3.55 2.74
CA HIS A 164 -6.08 -4.09 3.99
C HIS A 164 -5.56 -5.49 4.24
N ASN A 165 -5.44 -5.88 5.53
CA ASN A 165 -5.02 -7.22 5.95
C ASN A 165 -3.60 -7.61 5.47
N GLY A 166 -3.26 -8.90 5.52
CA GLY A 166 -2.00 -9.41 4.95
C GLY A 166 -0.83 -9.43 5.90
N GLN A 167 -1.10 -9.67 7.20
CA GLN A 167 -0.11 -9.88 8.24
C GLN A 167 -0.50 -11.05 9.13
N ALA A 168 0.42 -11.48 9.98
CA ALA A 168 0.14 -12.50 10.98
C ALA A 168 1.03 -12.35 12.21
N ILE A 169 0.58 -12.98 13.30
CA ILE A 169 1.40 -13.33 14.45
C ILE A 169 1.99 -14.72 14.17
N THR A 170 3.29 -14.76 14.02
CA THR A 170 4.05 -16.01 13.82
C THR A 170 4.79 -16.34 15.10
N LEU A 171 4.56 -17.55 15.64
CA LEU A 171 5.34 -18.11 16.75
C LEU A 171 6.37 -19.10 16.21
N SER A 172 7.49 -19.25 16.92
CA SER A 172 8.51 -20.22 16.55
C SER A 172 7.98 -21.66 16.70
N LYS A 173 8.47 -22.55 15.83
CA LYS A 173 8.17 -23.98 15.95
C LYS A 173 8.57 -24.54 17.32
N LYS A 174 9.65 -24.01 17.94
CA LYS A 174 10.10 -24.36 19.29
C LYS A 174 9.05 -24.05 20.35
N LEU A 175 8.29 -22.94 20.22
CA LEU A 175 7.17 -22.66 21.13
C LEU A 175 5.99 -23.60 20.87
N ALA A 176 5.68 -23.89 19.61
CA ALA A 176 4.63 -24.82 19.26
C ALA A 176 4.89 -26.24 19.80
N ASP A 177 6.14 -26.70 19.78
CA ASP A 177 6.56 -27.99 20.32
C ASP A 177 6.42 -28.04 21.86
N LYS A 178 6.38 -26.88 22.53
CA LYS A 178 6.05 -26.74 23.95
C LYS A 178 4.53 -26.53 24.20
N GLY A 179 3.72 -26.59 23.17
CA GLY A 179 2.27 -26.45 23.25
C GLY A 179 1.72 -25.03 23.08
N ALA A 180 2.57 -24.00 22.81
CA ALA A 180 2.11 -22.64 22.53
C ALA A 180 1.80 -22.49 21.03
N VAL A 181 0.55 -22.67 20.65
CA VAL A 181 0.08 -22.67 19.26
C VAL A 181 -0.84 -21.48 18.94
N ASP A 182 -1.31 -20.78 19.97
CA ASP A 182 -2.18 -19.60 19.90
C ASP A 182 -1.94 -18.69 21.11
N GLY A 183 -2.70 -17.59 21.22
CA GLY A 183 -2.56 -16.63 22.32
C GLY A 183 -2.81 -17.23 23.71
N PRO A 184 -3.93 -17.93 23.94
CA PRO A 184 -4.22 -18.56 25.22
C PRO A 184 -3.17 -19.58 25.67
N SER A 185 -2.72 -20.45 24.78
CA SER A 185 -1.68 -21.44 25.10
C SER A 185 -0.31 -20.81 25.32
N LEU A 186 0.01 -19.72 24.59
CA LEU A 186 1.21 -18.92 24.86
C LEU A 186 1.17 -18.30 26.25
N ALA A 187 0.06 -17.66 26.63
CA ALA A 187 -0.11 -17.08 27.97
C ALA A 187 0.05 -18.13 29.08
N LYS A 188 -0.53 -19.32 28.89
CA LYS A 188 -0.37 -20.45 29.83
C LYS A 188 1.08 -20.90 29.94
N LEU A 189 1.79 -21.02 28.80
CA LEU A 189 3.20 -21.40 28.83
C LEU A 189 4.06 -20.34 29.52
N MET A 190 3.87 -19.05 29.23
CA MET A 190 4.61 -17.96 29.87
C MET A 190 4.34 -17.84 31.37
N ALA A 191 3.16 -18.26 31.84
CA ALA A 191 2.84 -18.30 33.27
C ALA A 191 3.65 -19.36 34.02
N THR A 192 4.06 -20.46 33.39
CA THR A 192 4.75 -21.60 33.97
C THR A 192 6.24 -21.67 33.65
N ASP A 193 6.64 -21.35 32.43
CA ASP A 193 8.04 -21.32 31.98
C ASP A 193 8.59 -19.88 32.16
N LYS A 194 9.21 -19.62 33.33
CA LYS A 194 9.66 -18.29 33.78
C LYS A 194 10.99 -17.88 33.17
N ARG A 195 11.06 -17.77 31.85
CA ARG A 195 12.20 -17.20 31.14
C ARG A 195 11.82 -15.88 30.45
N GLU A 196 12.80 -15.14 29.94
CA GLU A 196 12.55 -14.01 29.05
C GLU A 196 12.04 -14.52 27.70
N TYR A 197 10.89 -14.01 27.28
CA TYR A 197 10.33 -14.22 25.94
C TYR A 197 10.59 -13.01 25.07
N THR A 198 11.14 -13.23 23.88
CA THR A 198 11.47 -12.16 22.93
C THR A 198 10.55 -12.21 21.74
N PHE A 199 9.83 -11.12 21.49
CA PHE A 199 9.02 -10.95 20.28
C PHE A 199 9.58 -9.83 19.41
N ALA A 200 9.36 -9.90 18.10
CA ALA A 200 9.82 -8.86 17.18
C ALA A 200 8.65 -8.15 16.50
N GLN A 201 8.83 -6.87 16.32
CA GLN A 201 8.04 -5.99 15.47
C GLN A 201 8.98 -5.24 14.52
N THR A 202 8.45 -4.46 13.58
CA THR A 202 9.26 -3.86 12.52
C THR A 202 9.59 -2.39 12.73
N PHE A 203 8.77 -1.68 13.50
CA PHE A 203 8.96 -0.29 13.90
C PHE A 203 8.07 0.06 15.10
N PRO A 204 8.57 0.73 16.16
CA PRO A 204 7.86 0.89 17.43
C PRO A 204 6.48 1.54 17.33
N THR A 205 6.29 2.56 16.48
CA THR A 205 4.99 3.22 16.25
C THR A 205 4.20 2.62 15.09
N GLY A 206 4.73 1.55 14.47
CA GLY A 206 4.16 0.95 13.26
C GLY A 206 2.99 0.01 13.52
N THR A 207 2.31 -0.36 12.44
CA THR A 207 1.16 -1.27 12.47
C THR A 207 1.49 -2.62 13.11
N HIS A 208 2.63 -3.23 12.76
CA HIS A 208 3.04 -4.54 13.30
C HIS A 208 3.24 -4.53 14.83
N ALA A 209 3.79 -3.43 15.37
CA ALA A 209 3.92 -3.28 16.82
C ALA A 209 2.53 -3.19 17.48
N MET A 210 1.61 -2.40 16.90
CA MET A 210 0.27 -2.24 17.47
C MET A 210 -0.52 -3.55 17.42
N TRP A 211 -0.41 -4.34 16.35
CA TRP A 211 -1.04 -5.66 16.27
C TRP A 211 -0.46 -6.65 17.28
N LEU A 212 0.87 -6.70 17.39
CA LEU A 212 1.55 -7.57 18.36
C LEU A 212 1.15 -7.23 19.80
N TYR A 213 1.20 -5.95 20.15
CA TYR A 213 0.86 -5.48 21.50
C TYR A 213 -0.61 -5.72 21.82
N TYR A 214 -1.50 -5.44 20.85
CA TYR A 214 -2.93 -5.68 21.04
C TYR A 214 -3.22 -7.16 21.25
N TRP A 215 -2.64 -8.03 20.42
CA TRP A 215 -2.81 -9.47 20.50
C TRP A 215 -2.28 -10.04 21.82
N LEU A 216 -1.07 -9.66 22.25
CA LEU A 216 -0.52 -10.09 23.54
C LEU A 216 -1.43 -9.66 24.69
N ALA A 217 -1.84 -8.39 24.71
CA ALA A 217 -2.68 -7.84 25.77
C ALA A 217 -4.09 -8.48 25.80
N ALA A 218 -4.70 -8.75 24.66
CA ALA A 218 -5.99 -9.45 24.57
C ALA A 218 -5.92 -10.88 25.14
N ASN A 219 -4.72 -11.48 25.16
CA ASN A 219 -4.46 -12.78 25.76
C ASN A 219 -3.87 -12.70 27.20
N GLY A 220 -3.92 -11.52 27.82
CA GLY A 220 -3.50 -11.33 29.21
C GLY A 220 -2.00 -11.14 29.43
N ILE A 221 -1.21 -11.01 28.35
CA ILE A 221 0.25 -10.80 28.39
C ILE A 221 0.51 -9.28 28.22
N ASN A 222 1.18 -8.66 29.19
CA ASN A 222 1.60 -7.27 29.07
C ASN A 222 2.89 -7.17 28.23
N PRO A 223 2.85 -6.62 26.99
CA PRO A 223 4.02 -6.56 26.10
C PRO A 223 5.15 -5.68 26.65
N MET A 224 4.87 -4.78 27.60
CA MET A 224 5.87 -3.90 28.20
C MET A 224 6.52 -4.47 29.46
N LYS A 225 5.93 -5.52 30.06
CA LYS A 225 6.39 -6.09 31.35
C LYS A 225 6.75 -7.58 31.27
N ASP A 226 5.94 -8.34 30.51
CA ASP A 226 6.03 -9.81 30.49
C ASP A 226 6.86 -10.33 29.31
N ALA A 227 7.26 -9.44 28.39
CA ALA A 227 8.02 -9.80 27.20
C ALA A 227 9.06 -8.71 26.84
N LYS A 228 10.13 -9.14 26.19
CA LYS A 228 11.06 -8.25 25.49
C LYS A 228 10.59 -8.08 24.07
N VAL A 229 10.44 -6.84 23.60
CA VAL A 229 10.07 -6.57 22.22
C VAL A 229 11.21 -5.85 21.50
N ILE A 230 11.66 -6.45 20.40
CA ILE A 230 12.77 -5.95 19.58
C ILE A 230 12.29 -5.48 18.21
N THR A 231 13.08 -4.64 17.56
CA THR A 231 12.82 -4.17 16.19
C THR A 231 13.69 -4.93 15.21
N VAL A 232 13.07 -5.59 14.24
CA VAL A 232 13.74 -6.37 13.19
C VAL A 232 13.16 -6.00 11.82
N PRO A 233 14.00 -5.70 10.80
CA PRO A 233 13.52 -5.48 9.44
C PRO A 233 12.82 -6.71 8.87
N PRO A 234 11.73 -6.55 8.09
CA PRO A 234 10.94 -7.67 7.58
C PRO A 234 11.73 -8.79 6.90
N PRO A 235 12.68 -8.53 5.99
CA PRO A 235 13.44 -9.61 5.33
C PRO A 235 14.35 -10.41 6.28
N GLN A 236 14.60 -9.91 7.49
CA GLN A 236 15.47 -10.54 8.48
C GLN A 236 14.69 -11.38 9.52
N MET A 237 13.35 -11.28 9.55
CA MET A 237 12.50 -11.97 10.55
C MET A 237 12.74 -13.47 10.57
N VAL A 238 12.66 -14.10 9.40
CA VAL A 238 12.80 -15.57 9.24
C VAL A 238 14.18 -16.06 9.69
N ALA A 239 15.26 -15.34 9.29
CA ALA A 239 16.62 -15.71 9.66
C ALA A 239 16.86 -15.57 11.18
N ASN A 240 16.37 -14.49 11.80
CA ASN A 240 16.49 -14.28 13.25
C ASN A 240 15.70 -15.33 14.06
N MET A 241 14.50 -15.70 13.62
CA MET A 241 13.75 -16.78 14.26
C MET A 241 14.45 -18.13 14.12
N ARG A 242 15.03 -18.43 12.96
CA ARG A 242 15.77 -19.68 12.69
C ARG A 242 16.91 -19.90 13.67
N VAL A 243 17.68 -18.84 13.97
CA VAL A 243 18.80 -18.93 14.93
C VAL A 243 18.38 -18.77 16.39
N GLY A 244 17.08 -18.55 16.66
CA GLY A 244 16.55 -18.48 18.03
C GLY A 244 16.66 -17.13 18.71
N ASN A 245 16.86 -16.03 17.95
CA ASN A 245 16.92 -14.68 18.51
C ASN A 245 15.56 -14.14 18.97
N MET A 246 14.47 -14.84 18.62
CA MET A 246 13.12 -14.45 18.99
C MET A 246 12.19 -15.67 19.07
N ASP A 247 11.14 -15.55 19.88
CA ASP A 247 10.09 -16.54 20.07
C ASP A 247 8.91 -16.38 19.12
N GLY A 248 8.68 -15.18 18.66
CA GLY A 248 7.63 -14.84 17.73
C GLY A 248 7.76 -13.43 17.16
N TYR A 249 6.91 -13.12 16.20
CA TYR A 249 6.90 -11.79 15.60
C TYR A 249 5.55 -11.45 14.97
N CYS A 250 5.32 -10.16 14.72
CA CYS A 250 4.32 -9.65 13.79
C CYS A 250 5.00 -8.96 12.61
N VAL A 251 4.65 -9.34 11.40
CA VAL A 251 5.20 -8.77 10.17
C VAL A 251 4.19 -8.92 9.01
N GLY A 252 4.35 -8.15 7.94
CA GLY A 252 3.60 -8.32 6.70
C GLY A 252 4.03 -9.55 5.90
N GLU A 253 3.12 -10.06 5.06
CA GLU A 253 3.46 -11.13 4.12
C GLU A 253 4.54 -10.67 3.12
N PRO A 254 5.40 -11.57 2.64
CA PRO A 254 5.31 -13.03 2.71
C PRO A 254 6.08 -13.68 3.87
N TRP A 255 6.63 -12.90 4.81
CA TRP A 255 7.59 -13.41 5.80
C TRP A 255 6.97 -14.32 6.85
N ASN A 256 5.63 -14.24 7.07
CA ASN A 256 4.92 -15.22 7.90
C ASN A 256 4.83 -16.56 7.16
N HIS A 257 4.34 -16.55 5.93
CA HIS A 257 4.22 -17.78 5.13
C HIS A 257 5.61 -18.41 4.85
N ARG A 258 6.63 -17.60 4.65
CA ARG A 258 8.00 -18.08 4.48
C ARG A 258 8.50 -18.87 5.69
N ALA A 259 8.21 -18.44 6.91
CA ALA A 259 8.56 -19.20 8.12
C ALA A 259 7.84 -20.55 8.21
N ILE A 260 6.61 -20.63 7.69
CA ILE A 260 5.85 -21.89 7.61
C ILE A 260 6.49 -22.83 6.58
N ILE A 261 6.78 -22.33 5.38
CA ILE A 261 7.46 -23.12 4.32
C ILE A 261 8.80 -23.66 4.82
N ASP A 262 9.58 -22.84 5.53
CA ASP A 262 10.88 -23.22 6.06
C ASP A 262 10.78 -24.13 7.32
N GLY A 263 9.57 -24.43 7.81
CA GLY A 263 9.33 -25.32 8.96
C GLY A 263 9.82 -24.77 10.31
N ILE A 264 10.06 -23.45 10.42
CA ILE A 264 10.63 -22.82 11.62
C ILE A 264 9.61 -22.01 12.44
N GLY A 265 8.44 -21.73 11.86
CA GLY A 265 7.39 -20.97 12.49
C GLY A 265 6.01 -21.55 12.24
N ILE A 266 5.05 -21.08 13.03
CA ILE A 266 3.62 -21.37 12.87
C ILE A 266 2.84 -20.07 12.79
N THR A 267 1.71 -20.07 12.07
CA THR A 267 0.74 -18.96 12.13
C THR A 267 -0.13 -19.17 13.37
N ALA A 268 0.10 -18.40 14.41
CA ALA A 268 -0.71 -18.42 15.63
C ALA A 268 -2.04 -17.69 15.44
N GLN A 269 -2.00 -16.56 14.72
CA GLN A 269 -3.18 -15.75 14.39
C GLN A 269 -2.92 -14.90 13.17
N THR A 270 -3.91 -14.75 12.27
CA THR A 270 -3.87 -13.74 11.22
C THR A 270 -4.32 -12.38 11.77
N THR A 271 -3.86 -11.28 11.21
CA THR A 271 -4.26 -9.96 11.74
C THR A 271 -5.68 -9.58 11.36
N GLN A 272 -6.24 -10.14 10.28
CA GLN A 272 -7.66 -9.98 9.96
C GLN A 272 -8.60 -10.65 10.99
N ASP A 273 -8.09 -11.60 11.78
CA ASP A 273 -8.82 -12.15 12.94
C ASP A 273 -8.72 -11.23 14.17
N ILE A 274 -7.69 -10.36 14.23
CA ILE A 274 -7.57 -9.31 15.26
C ILE A 274 -8.54 -8.17 14.95
N TRP A 275 -8.52 -7.70 13.71
CA TRP A 275 -9.41 -6.67 13.18
C TRP A 275 -9.66 -6.91 11.69
N LYS A 276 -10.86 -7.35 11.35
CA LYS A 276 -11.26 -7.61 9.96
C LYS A 276 -11.19 -6.33 9.13
N ASP A 277 -10.58 -6.44 7.94
CA ASP A 277 -10.36 -5.32 7.01
C ASP A 277 -9.60 -4.14 7.65
N HIS A 278 -8.63 -4.43 8.52
CA HIS A 278 -7.79 -3.43 9.12
C HIS A 278 -6.92 -2.71 8.07
N PRO A 279 -6.65 -1.39 8.26
CA PRO A 279 -5.72 -0.66 7.41
C PRO A 279 -4.29 -1.14 7.69
N GLU A 280 -3.42 -1.02 6.69
CA GLU A 280 -2.05 -1.47 6.88
C GLU A 280 -1.04 -0.45 6.34
N LYS A 281 -0.62 -0.57 5.09
CA LYS A 281 0.32 0.36 4.48
C LYS A 281 -0.38 1.54 3.86
N VAL A 282 0.34 2.64 3.82
CA VAL A 282 -0.12 3.88 3.19
C VAL A 282 0.88 4.40 2.18
N LEU A 283 0.41 5.10 1.18
CA LEU A 283 1.22 6.00 0.38
C LEU A 283 1.31 7.32 1.15
N ALA A 284 2.51 7.64 1.59
CA ALA A 284 2.77 8.84 2.36
C ALA A 284 3.86 9.71 1.71
N THR A 285 3.83 10.99 2.05
CA THR A 285 4.87 11.98 1.74
C THR A 285 4.93 13.01 2.85
N THR A 286 5.77 14.03 2.74
CA THR A 286 5.77 15.17 3.67
C THR A 286 4.65 16.16 3.34
N GLY A 287 4.13 16.87 4.35
CA GLY A 287 3.13 17.92 4.15
C GLY A 287 3.62 19.01 3.19
N ASP A 288 4.91 19.38 3.28
CA ASP A 288 5.52 20.35 2.37
C ASP A 288 5.51 19.89 0.91
N PHE A 289 5.83 18.60 0.66
CA PHE A 289 5.80 18.05 -0.67
C PHE A 289 4.38 18.02 -1.24
N ALA A 290 3.41 17.58 -0.44
CA ALA A 290 2.01 17.51 -0.85
C ALA A 290 1.45 18.91 -1.23
N LYS A 291 1.78 19.94 -0.44
CA LYS A 291 1.39 21.33 -0.74
C LYS A 291 2.01 21.88 -2.02
N LYS A 292 3.28 21.56 -2.27
CA LYS A 292 4.02 22.05 -3.45
C LYS A 292 3.68 21.30 -4.73
N ASN A 293 3.25 20.03 -4.62
CA ASN A 293 3.07 19.12 -5.75
C ASN A 293 1.70 18.42 -5.72
N PRO A 294 0.57 19.15 -5.59
CA PRO A 294 -0.75 18.53 -5.46
C PRO A 294 -1.18 17.71 -6.68
N ASN A 295 -0.83 18.14 -7.89
CA ASN A 295 -1.16 17.39 -9.12
C ASN A 295 -0.32 16.11 -9.22
N THR A 296 0.96 16.16 -8.82
CA THR A 296 1.83 14.98 -8.74
C THR A 296 1.26 13.97 -7.73
N CYS A 297 0.86 14.44 -6.54
CA CYS A 297 0.22 13.58 -5.53
C CYS A 297 -1.05 12.92 -6.06
N ARG A 298 -1.92 13.67 -6.74
CA ARG A 298 -3.13 13.14 -7.38
C ARG A 298 -2.80 12.10 -8.45
N ALA A 299 -1.85 12.39 -9.34
CA ALA A 299 -1.47 11.51 -10.43
C ALA A 299 -0.89 10.18 -9.93
N VAL A 300 0.02 10.23 -8.96
CA VAL A 300 0.62 9.03 -8.32
C VAL A 300 -0.45 8.21 -7.61
N THR A 301 -1.33 8.85 -6.82
CA THR A 301 -2.43 8.18 -6.13
C THR A 301 -3.36 7.49 -7.13
N ALA A 302 -3.74 8.16 -8.23
CA ALA A 302 -4.61 7.57 -9.25
C ALA A 302 -3.96 6.36 -9.95
N ALA A 303 -2.66 6.42 -10.24
CA ALA A 303 -1.93 5.32 -10.84
C ALA A 303 -1.90 4.08 -9.93
N ILE A 304 -1.66 4.28 -8.63
CA ILE A 304 -1.62 3.19 -7.66
C ILE A 304 -3.02 2.62 -7.39
N LEU A 305 -4.08 3.44 -7.37
CA LEU A 305 -5.47 3.00 -7.30
C LEU A 305 -5.84 2.09 -8.48
N GLU A 306 -5.50 2.49 -9.72
CA GLU A 306 -5.76 1.67 -10.90
C GLU A 306 -4.95 0.36 -10.86
N ALA A 307 -3.71 0.39 -10.38
CA ALA A 307 -2.89 -0.81 -10.21
C ALA A 307 -3.48 -1.77 -9.15
N GLY A 308 -3.94 -1.26 -8.01
CA GLY A 308 -4.64 -2.05 -7.00
C GLY A 308 -5.92 -2.71 -7.55
N LYS A 309 -6.69 -1.95 -8.31
CA LYS A 309 -7.90 -2.47 -9.00
C LYS A 309 -7.54 -3.57 -10.00
N TRP A 310 -6.46 -3.40 -10.75
CA TRP A 310 -5.97 -4.43 -11.66
C TRP A 310 -5.56 -5.70 -10.92
N ILE A 311 -4.85 -5.59 -9.79
CA ILE A 311 -4.44 -6.76 -8.98
C ILE A 311 -5.67 -7.54 -8.52
N ASP A 312 -6.67 -6.87 -7.96
CA ASP A 312 -7.85 -7.52 -7.38
C ASP A 312 -8.87 -8.00 -8.42
N ALA A 313 -8.72 -7.63 -9.69
CA ALA A 313 -9.68 -7.95 -10.75
C ALA A 313 -9.77 -9.44 -11.08
N SER A 314 -8.71 -10.23 -10.87
CA SER A 314 -8.70 -11.67 -11.13
C SER A 314 -7.60 -12.42 -10.39
N LEU A 315 -7.79 -13.73 -10.21
CA LEU A 315 -6.75 -14.61 -9.66
C LEU A 315 -5.50 -14.64 -10.57
N SER A 316 -5.69 -14.56 -11.89
CA SER A 316 -4.59 -14.49 -12.87
C SER A 316 -3.73 -13.23 -12.65
N ASN A 317 -4.37 -12.07 -12.41
CA ASN A 317 -3.65 -10.83 -12.13
C ASN A 317 -2.88 -10.91 -10.81
N LYS A 318 -3.47 -11.52 -9.77
CA LYS A 318 -2.78 -11.76 -8.49
C LYS A 318 -1.56 -12.66 -8.68
N THR A 319 -1.69 -13.74 -9.45
CA THR A 319 -0.56 -14.63 -9.75
C THR A 319 0.53 -13.89 -10.53
N LYS A 320 0.18 -13.15 -11.57
CA LYS A 320 1.14 -12.34 -12.34
C LYS A 320 1.83 -11.28 -11.47
N MET A 321 1.09 -10.64 -10.57
CA MET A 321 1.67 -9.72 -9.59
C MET A 321 2.67 -10.45 -8.69
N ALA A 322 2.33 -11.64 -8.14
CA ALA A 322 3.22 -12.42 -7.30
C ALA A 322 4.51 -12.82 -8.03
N GLU A 323 4.41 -13.26 -9.28
CA GLU A 323 5.56 -13.56 -10.15
C GLU A 323 6.46 -12.33 -10.35
N THR A 324 5.84 -11.16 -10.57
CA THR A 324 6.58 -9.91 -10.77
C THR A 324 7.32 -9.47 -9.51
N ILE A 325 6.64 -9.42 -8.37
CA ILE A 325 7.26 -8.90 -7.15
C ILE A 325 8.18 -9.91 -6.43
N ALA A 326 8.13 -11.19 -6.79
CA ALA A 326 9.05 -12.22 -6.28
C ALA A 326 10.50 -11.97 -6.69
N ASP A 327 10.73 -11.19 -7.77
CA ASP A 327 12.06 -10.87 -8.28
C ASP A 327 12.94 -10.20 -7.21
N LYS A 328 14.27 -10.41 -7.37
CA LYS A 328 15.30 -9.85 -6.47
C LYS A 328 15.27 -8.32 -6.37
N SER A 329 14.77 -7.66 -7.40
CA SER A 329 14.62 -6.19 -7.41
C SER A 329 13.54 -5.70 -6.45
N TYR A 330 12.59 -6.58 -6.06
CA TYR A 330 11.46 -6.26 -5.21
C TYR A 330 11.50 -7.04 -3.89
N VAL A 331 10.70 -8.08 -3.74
CA VAL A 331 10.58 -8.82 -2.47
C VAL A 331 11.73 -9.81 -2.27
N ASN A 332 12.23 -10.42 -3.33
CA ASN A 332 13.31 -11.41 -3.32
C ASN A 332 12.93 -12.66 -2.49
N THR A 333 11.87 -13.33 -2.90
CA THR A 333 11.41 -14.59 -2.30
C THR A 333 10.78 -15.50 -3.35
N SER A 334 10.40 -16.72 -2.97
CA SER A 334 9.70 -17.61 -3.92
C SER A 334 8.30 -17.09 -4.26
N VAL A 335 7.86 -17.30 -5.49
CA VAL A 335 6.49 -16.98 -5.92
C VAL A 335 5.46 -17.65 -5.03
N ASP A 336 5.69 -18.91 -4.62
CA ASP A 336 4.77 -19.66 -3.77
C ASP A 336 4.58 -18.99 -2.38
N ALA A 337 5.65 -18.44 -1.80
CA ALA A 337 5.58 -17.73 -0.52
C ALA A 337 4.61 -16.53 -0.57
N ILE A 338 4.53 -15.86 -1.73
CA ILE A 338 3.61 -14.74 -1.95
C ILE A 338 2.22 -15.25 -2.33
N ASN A 339 2.16 -16.16 -3.31
CA ASN A 339 0.94 -16.50 -4.06
C ASN A 339 -0.14 -17.13 -3.17
N GLN A 340 0.22 -18.04 -2.27
CA GLN A 340 -0.76 -18.71 -1.43
C GLN A 340 -1.58 -17.70 -0.60
N ARG A 341 -0.92 -16.77 0.07
CA ARG A 341 -1.58 -15.78 0.94
C ARG A 341 -2.47 -14.79 0.19
N ILE A 342 -2.03 -14.34 -0.98
CA ILE A 342 -2.82 -13.42 -1.81
C ILE A 342 -3.98 -14.08 -2.56
N LEU A 343 -3.97 -15.42 -2.63
CA LEU A 343 -5.08 -16.24 -3.14
C LEU A 343 -6.02 -16.70 -2.03
N GLY A 344 -5.79 -16.28 -0.79
CA GLY A 344 -6.60 -16.65 0.36
C GLY A 344 -6.33 -18.05 0.91
N ARG A 345 -5.27 -18.71 0.46
CA ARG A 345 -4.90 -20.06 0.89
C ARG A 345 -3.94 -20.00 2.07
N TYR A 346 -4.42 -20.45 3.20
CA TYR A 346 -3.68 -20.38 4.46
C TYR A 346 -3.32 -21.75 5.00
N GLN A 347 -2.20 -21.83 5.70
CA GLN A 347 -1.78 -22.96 6.51
C GLN A 347 -1.12 -22.45 7.79
N ASN A 348 -1.29 -23.20 8.87
CA ASN A 348 -0.73 -22.81 10.16
C ASN A 348 0.64 -23.42 10.47
N GLY A 349 1.17 -24.32 9.64
CA GLY A 349 2.42 -25.06 9.91
C GLY A 349 2.30 -26.24 10.88
N LEU A 350 1.06 -26.58 11.27
CA LEU A 350 0.72 -27.73 12.16
C LEU A 350 -0.30 -28.68 11.51
N GLY A 351 -0.39 -28.68 10.17
CA GLY A 351 -1.30 -29.54 9.42
C GLY A 351 -2.68 -28.93 9.14
N LYS A 352 -3.06 -27.80 9.76
CA LYS A 352 -4.31 -27.11 9.46
C LYS A 352 -4.15 -26.22 8.23
N THR A 353 -5.05 -26.37 7.27
CA THR A 353 -5.21 -25.48 6.11
C THR A 353 -6.63 -24.93 6.06
N TRP A 354 -6.80 -23.73 5.48
CA TRP A 354 -8.11 -23.10 5.26
C TRP A 354 -8.04 -22.06 4.16
N ASP A 355 -9.18 -21.81 3.53
CA ASP A 355 -9.37 -20.65 2.67
C ASP A 355 -9.93 -19.49 3.49
N ASP A 356 -9.29 -18.33 3.42
CA ASP A 356 -9.70 -17.13 4.13
C ASP A 356 -10.24 -16.08 3.16
N PRO A 357 -11.54 -15.73 3.22
CA PRO A 357 -12.11 -14.69 2.37
C PRO A 357 -11.61 -13.28 2.74
N ASN A 358 -11.00 -13.11 3.90
CA ASN A 358 -10.47 -11.84 4.40
C ASN A 358 -8.95 -11.71 4.18
N PHE A 359 -8.41 -12.34 3.14
CA PHE A 359 -7.01 -12.20 2.76
C PHE A 359 -6.67 -10.76 2.36
N MET A 360 -5.39 -10.49 2.05
CA MET A 360 -4.91 -9.16 1.62
C MET A 360 -5.69 -8.65 0.40
N LYS A 361 -6.17 -7.40 0.50
CA LYS A 361 -6.91 -6.69 -0.55
C LYS A 361 -6.18 -5.40 -0.91
N PHE A 362 -6.15 -5.06 -2.21
CA PHE A 362 -5.46 -3.88 -2.74
C PHE A 362 -6.40 -2.78 -3.22
N SER A 363 -7.68 -3.05 -3.43
CA SER A 363 -8.63 -2.07 -3.97
C SER A 363 -9.99 -2.08 -3.27
N GLY A 364 -10.70 -3.22 -3.28
CA GLY A 364 -12.10 -3.24 -2.81
C GLY A 364 -12.94 -2.14 -3.46
N ASP A 365 -12.68 -1.83 -4.73
CA ASP A 365 -13.26 -0.72 -5.49
C ASP A 365 -13.08 0.66 -4.81
N GLY A 366 -11.89 0.90 -4.22
CA GLY A 366 -11.54 2.15 -3.55
C GLY A 366 -11.82 2.20 -2.05
N PHE A 367 -12.66 1.31 -1.50
CA PHE A 367 -12.94 1.27 -0.07
C PHE A 367 -11.73 0.85 0.77
N VAL A 368 -10.86 -0.03 0.23
CA VAL A 368 -9.58 -0.39 0.86
C VAL A 368 -8.66 0.81 0.94
N ASN A 369 -8.67 1.65 -0.10
CA ASN A 369 -7.67 2.68 -0.30
C ASN A 369 -8.03 4.02 0.33
N PHE A 370 -9.29 4.22 0.71
CA PHE A 370 -9.72 5.47 1.33
C PHE A 370 -9.03 5.67 2.68
N PRO A 371 -8.40 6.85 2.94
CA PRO A 371 -7.69 7.11 4.18
C PRO A 371 -8.67 7.50 5.29
N TYR A 372 -9.38 6.52 5.86
CA TYR A 372 -10.37 6.75 6.92
C TYR A 372 -9.74 7.44 8.13
N LEU A 373 -10.38 8.49 8.61
CA LEU A 373 -9.93 9.26 9.78
C LEU A 373 -9.92 8.37 11.03
N SER A 374 -10.98 7.57 11.22
CA SER A 374 -11.07 6.64 12.35
C SER A 374 -9.91 5.66 12.42
N ASP A 375 -9.36 5.24 11.27
CA ASP A 375 -8.23 4.32 11.24
C ASP A 375 -6.97 4.97 11.83
N GLY A 376 -6.64 6.18 11.38
CA GLY A 376 -5.52 6.93 11.94
C GLY A 376 -5.69 7.27 13.42
N MET A 377 -6.91 7.64 13.81
CA MET A 377 -7.24 7.92 15.22
C MET A 377 -7.04 6.68 16.10
N TRP A 378 -7.37 5.47 15.60
CA TRP A 378 -7.11 4.24 16.35
C TRP A 378 -5.63 4.04 16.65
N PHE A 379 -4.73 4.25 15.66
CA PHE A 379 -3.29 4.17 15.90
C PHE A 379 -2.82 5.17 16.96
N LEU A 380 -3.34 6.40 16.95
CA LEU A 380 -3.04 7.39 17.99
C LEU A 380 -3.51 6.93 19.37
N THR A 381 -4.67 6.26 19.48
CA THR A 381 -5.13 5.68 20.75
C THR A 381 -4.19 4.60 21.26
N GLN A 382 -3.68 3.75 20.36
CA GLN A 382 -2.70 2.73 20.72
C GLN A 382 -1.33 3.34 21.06
N HIS A 383 -0.88 4.37 20.36
CA HIS A 383 0.34 5.11 20.76
C HIS A 383 0.21 5.68 22.18
N LYS A 384 -0.96 6.21 22.54
CA LYS A 384 -1.24 6.67 23.90
C LYS A 384 -1.27 5.51 24.90
N ARG A 385 -1.99 4.44 24.59
CA ARG A 385 -2.10 3.23 25.43
C ARG A 385 -0.73 2.66 25.79
N TRP A 386 0.21 2.65 24.83
CA TRP A 386 1.55 2.07 24.99
C TRP A 386 2.63 3.08 25.38
N GLY A 387 2.25 4.30 25.80
CA GLY A 387 3.17 5.31 26.29
C GLY A 387 4.11 5.89 25.23
N LEU A 388 3.82 5.67 23.92
CA LEU A 388 4.61 6.22 22.82
C LEU A 388 4.37 7.73 22.64
N ILE A 389 3.22 8.22 23.07
CA ILE A 389 2.91 9.64 23.24
C ILE A 389 2.45 9.89 24.67
N LYS A 390 2.87 11.03 25.25
CA LYS A 390 2.62 11.35 26.65
C LYS A 390 1.18 11.75 26.91
N ASP A 391 0.65 12.65 26.09
CA ASP A 391 -0.66 13.26 26.28
C ASP A 391 -1.64 12.81 25.18
N HIS A 392 -2.94 12.92 25.43
CA HIS A 392 -3.94 12.75 24.39
C HIS A 392 -3.85 13.89 23.38
N PRO A 393 -3.61 13.62 22.10
CA PRO A 393 -3.67 14.65 21.07
C PRO A 393 -5.13 15.00 20.74
N ASP A 394 -5.35 16.07 20.00
CA ASP A 394 -6.62 16.21 19.28
C ASP A 394 -6.66 15.18 18.12
N TYR A 395 -7.19 14.02 18.42
CA TYR A 395 -7.20 12.86 17.55
C TYR A 395 -7.80 13.15 16.17
N LEU A 396 -8.94 13.87 16.16
CA LEU A 396 -9.64 14.17 14.91
C LEU A 396 -8.92 15.26 14.11
N ALA A 397 -8.41 16.29 14.77
CA ALA A 397 -7.66 17.34 14.08
C ALA A 397 -6.38 16.79 13.45
N VAL A 398 -5.64 15.94 14.17
CA VAL A 398 -4.44 15.26 13.64
C VAL A 398 -4.81 14.36 12.45
N ALA A 399 -5.85 13.55 12.55
CA ALA A 399 -6.28 12.69 11.47
C ALA A 399 -6.71 13.48 10.22
N LYS A 400 -7.48 14.56 10.39
CA LYS A 400 -7.88 15.46 9.30
C LYS A 400 -6.69 16.17 8.65
N HIS A 401 -5.68 16.53 9.42
CA HIS A 401 -4.50 17.21 8.90
C HIS A 401 -3.65 16.27 8.05
N ILE A 402 -3.42 15.04 8.52
CA ILE A 402 -2.56 14.06 7.86
C ILE A 402 -3.24 13.47 6.62
N SER A 403 -4.52 13.10 6.70
CA SER A 403 -5.23 12.41 5.63
C SER A 403 -5.62 13.37 4.51
N GLN A 404 -5.04 13.20 3.33
CA GLN A 404 -5.26 14.06 2.17
C GLN A 404 -6.50 13.64 1.38
N ILE A 405 -7.67 13.65 2.05
CA ILE A 405 -8.94 13.13 1.50
C ILE A 405 -9.33 13.82 0.19
N ASP A 406 -9.07 15.12 0.04
CA ASP A 406 -9.45 15.84 -1.18
C ASP A 406 -8.58 15.45 -2.38
N ILE A 407 -7.27 15.21 -2.16
CA ILE A 407 -6.38 14.64 -3.19
C ILE A 407 -6.87 13.23 -3.54
N TYR A 408 -7.20 12.41 -2.54
CA TYR A 408 -7.73 11.06 -2.75
C TYR A 408 -9.02 11.08 -3.60
N LYS A 409 -9.99 11.93 -3.28
CA LYS A 409 -11.26 12.03 -4.04
C LYS A 409 -11.02 12.38 -5.51
N GLN A 410 -10.10 13.31 -5.79
CA GLN A 410 -9.74 13.66 -7.17
C GLN A 410 -9.06 12.49 -7.89
N ALA A 411 -8.15 11.79 -7.20
CA ALA A 411 -7.48 10.60 -7.74
C ALA A 411 -8.47 9.46 -7.99
N ALA A 412 -9.40 9.21 -7.06
CA ALA A 412 -10.46 8.20 -7.19
C ALA A 412 -11.36 8.46 -8.40
N THR A 413 -11.75 9.72 -8.62
CA THR A 413 -12.50 10.12 -9.81
C THR A 413 -11.72 9.80 -11.08
N ALA A 414 -10.42 10.11 -11.13
CA ALA A 414 -9.56 9.84 -12.27
C ALA A 414 -9.36 8.34 -12.53
N ALA A 415 -9.19 7.54 -11.47
CA ALA A 415 -9.05 6.09 -11.53
C ALA A 415 -10.38 5.33 -11.66
N LYS A 416 -11.52 6.04 -11.60
CA LYS A 416 -12.87 5.47 -11.63
C LYS A 416 -13.09 4.42 -10.56
N VAL A 417 -12.80 4.77 -9.32
CA VAL A 417 -13.09 3.96 -8.13
C VAL A 417 -14.14 4.65 -7.27
N SER A 418 -14.90 3.85 -6.54
CA SER A 418 -15.98 4.34 -5.68
C SER A 418 -15.41 5.06 -4.43
N LEU A 419 -16.23 5.93 -3.84
CA LEU A 419 -15.92 6.64 -2.60
C LEU A 419 -16.86 6.16 -1.49
N PRO A 420 -16.38 5.98 -0.25
CA PRO A 420 -17.26 5.75 0.88
C PRO A 420 -18.11 6.99 1.17
N LYS A 421 -19.26 6.79 1.80
CA LYS A 421 -20.18 7.87 2.19
C LYS A 421 -19.63 8.68 3.36
N ASP A 422 -18.85 8.05 4.24
CA ASP A 422 -18.31 8.66 5.46
C ASP A 422 -16.79 8.49 5.54
N ALA A 423 -16.13 9.47 6.11
CA ALA A 423 -14.69 9.39 6.41
C ALA A 423 -14.38 8.64 7.71
N MET A 424 -15.42 8.26 8.46
CA MET A 424 -15.33 7.45 9.66
C MET A 424 -15.88 6.05 9.39
N ARG A 425 -15.30 5.05 10.04
CA ARG A 425 -15.84 3.69 10.05
C ARG A 425 -15.75 3.08 11.44
N SER A 426 -16.63 2.12 11.73
CA SER A 426 -16.63 1.35 12.97
C SER A 426 -16.11 -0.05 12.71
N SER A 427 -15.40 -0.62 13.68
CA SER A 427 -14.83 -1.95 13.62
C SER A 427 -14.89 -2.64 14.99
N LYS A 428 -15.12 -3.97 14.98
CA LYS A 428 -15.06 -4.80 16.18
C LYS A 428 -13.74 -5.57 16.17
N LEU A 429 -12.99 -5.50 17.27
CA LEU A 429 -11.72 -6.20 17.43
C LEU A 429 -11.92 -7.60 18.06
N MET A 430 -10.86 -8.40 18.09
CA MET A 430 -10.87 -9.81 18.53
C MET A 430 -11.39 -10.02 19.94
N ASP A 431 -11.21 -9.08 20.83
CA ASP A 431 -11.65 -9.12 22.23
C ASP A 431 -13.09 -8.59 22.42
N GLY A 432 -13.80 -8.32 21.32
CA GLY A 432 -15.17 -7.81 21.31
C GLY A 432 -15.27 -6.30 21.48
N VAL A 433 -14.17 -5.59 21.72
CA VAL A 433 -14.15 -4.13 21.85
C VAL A 433 -14.47 -3.49 20.49
N VAL A 434 -15.38 -2.51 20.52
CA VAL A 434 -15.78 -1.76 19.32
C VAL A 434 -15.03 -0.43 19.26
N TRP A 435 -14.40 -0.18 18.14
CA TRP A 435 -13.84 1.12 17.78
C TRP A 435 -14.75 1.84 16.79
N ASP A 436 -15.28 3.00 17.15
CA ASP A 436 -16.17 3.82 16.30
C ASP A 436 -15.69 5.28 16.12
N GLY A 437 -14.53 5.61 16.69
CA GLY A 437 -13.90 6.93 16.58
C GLY A 437 -14.56 8.05 17.40
N LYS A 438 -15.61 7.78 18.19
CA LYS A 438 -16.38 8.87 18.88
C LYS A 438 -15.68 9.44 20.09
N ASP A 439 -15.08 8.60 20.92
CA ASP A 439 -14.38 9.03 22.15
C ASP A 439 -13.01 8.37 22.24
N PRO A 440 -12.02 8.85 21.48
CA PRO A 440 -10.72 8.22 21.39
C PRO A 440 -9.92 8.27 22.69
N ALA A 441 -10.08 9.30 23.51
CA ALA A 441 -9.39 9.40 24.80
C ALA A 441 -9.91 8.34 25.76
N LYS A 442 -11.23 8.26 25.95
CA LYS A 442 -11.85 7.21 26.78
C LYS A 442 -11.53 5.81 26.26
N TYR A 443 -11.53 5.61 24.95
CA TYR A 443 -11.14 4.33 24.34
C TYR A 443 -9.70 3.96 24.73
N ALA A 444 -8.72 4.85 24.57
CA ALA A 444 -7.33 4.61 24.92
C ALA A 444 -7.17 4.26 26.40
N ASP A 445 -7.92 4.92 27.30
CA ASP A 445 -7.83 4.74 28.75
C ASP A 445 -8.59 3.52 29.27
N SER A 446 -9.53 2.96 28.48
CA SER A 446 -10.40 1.84 28.89
C SER A 446 -9.67 0.52 29.02
N PHE A 447 -8.50 0.36 28.43
CA PHE A 447 -7.76 -0.90 28.45
C PHE A 447 -7.12 -1.20 29.82
N ARG A 448 -7.32 -2.42 30.30
CA ARG A 448 -6.73 -2.88 31.57
C ARG A 448 -5.21 -3.05 31.46
N ILE A 449 -4.72 -3.57 30.32
CA ILE A 449 -3.29 -3.75 30.05
C ILE A 449 -2.81 -2.58 29.17
N LYS A 450 -1.91 -1.80 29.72
CA LYS A 450 -1.28 -0.62 29.11
C LYS A 450 0.12 -0.42 29.70
N ALA A 451 0.91 0.53 29.14
CA ALA A 451 2.23 0.89 29.64
C ALA A 451 2.18 1.47 31.06
#